data_f2e9753c8be67e000c1af166c58c7b63
#
_entry.id   f2e9753c8be67e000c1af166c58c7b63
#
_cell.length_a   1.000
_cell.length_b   1.000
_cell.length_c   1.000
_cell.angle_alpha   90.00
_cell.angle_beta   90.00
_cell.angle_gamma   90.00
#
_symmetry.space_group_name_H-M   'P 1'
#
loop_
_entity.id
_entity.type
_entity.pdbx_description
1 polymer ?
#
loop_
_entity_poly.entity_id
_entity_poly.type
_entity_poly.pdbx_seq_one_letter_code
_entity_poly.pdbx_strand_id
1 'polypeptide(L)'
;NEVKQLQEELKYLQKAIPEAVSAYQKTVAPISEKIQLLQKEKLISLDIYIHEIKFTKRELEIIDTYMSAEIAQWIYQNGNDIELEDLFSTYAHMHFEEHAKKANTPFSDFFSDESNFNDSENQEPNSKKKSAAERKAEKEKAIQQEHRKKSIRAIYIDLIKAFHPDTEQDPEKKLEKEEISKKITEAYGKNDLFTLINLETQFLEQQTSRLQNMKPEAAKSYIAMLDNQIKELKESLREIKTEHDSLFIDMCKPKAKPEKFLRKVKKELQEGVQILSQQIIILQHVDPSIKSDLLFEMERQNGRK
;
A
#
# COMPACT_ATOMS: atom_id res chain seq x y z
N ASN A 1 -14.06 22.82 9.89
CA ASN A 1 -13.19 22.85 8.69
C ASN A 1 -12.24 21.64 8.59
N GLU A 2 -11.59 21.20 9.68
CA GLU A 2 -10.63 20.08 9.66
C GLU A 2 -11.30 18.75 9.23
N VAL A 3 -12.46 18.42 9.82
CA VAL A 3 -13.19 17.18 9.46
C VAL A 3 -13.50 17.14 7.96
N LYS A 4 -14.00 18.25 7.41
CA LYS A 4 -14.32 18.34 5.98
C LYS A 4 -13.09 18.14 5.10
N GLN A 5 -11.96 18.75 5.47
CA GLN A 5 -10.70 18.59 4.73
C GLN A 5 -10.21 17.15 4.75
N LEU A 6 -10.27 16.48 5.92
CA LEU A 6 -9.87 15.07 6.04
C LEU A 6 -10.80 14.13 5.26
N GLN A 7 -12.11 14.40 5.26
CA GLN A 7 -13.09 13.63 4.46
C GLN A 7 -12.84 13.80 2.96
N GLU A 8 -12.58 15.04 2.50
CA GLU A 8 -12.26 15.34 1.11
C GLU A 8 -10.94 14.69 0.69
N GLU A 9 -9.90 14.73 1.54
CA GLU A 9 -8.61 14.06 1.29
C GLU A 9 -8.80 12.54 1.20
N LEU A 10 -9.53 11.95 2.14
CA LEU A 10 -9.81 10.51 2.16
C LEU A 10 -10.53 10.06 0.89
N LYS A 11 -11.63 10.76 0.54
CA LYS A 11 -12.40 10.47 -0.67
C LYS A 11 -11.57 10.64 -1.94
N TYR A 12 -10.72 11.67 -1.97
CA TYR A 12 -9.82 11.90 -3.09
C TYR A 12 -8.82 10.74 -3.25
N LEU A 13 -8.14 10.33 -2.17
CA LEU A 13 -7.16 9.24 -2.22
C LEU A 13 -7.80 7.89 -2.57
N GLN A 14 -8.97 7.58 -2.01
CA GLN A 14 -9.73 6.36 -2.35
C GLN A 14 -10.05 6.25 -3.84
N LYS A 15 -10.20 7.37 -4.54
CA LYS A 15 -10.42 7.39 -5.99
C LYS A 15 -9.11 7.45 -6.77
N ALA A 16 -8.19 8.32 -6.38
CA ALA A 16 -6.98 8.62 -7.14
C ALA A 16 -5.95 7.49 -7.11
N ILE A 17 -5.84 6.74 -6.00
CA ILE A 17 -4.87 5.64 -5.89
C ILE A 17 -5.18 4.50 -6.86
N PRO A 18 -6.41 3.95 -6.95
CA PRO A 18 -6.73 2.93 -7.94
C PRO A 18 -6.51 3.39 -9.38
N GLU A 19 -6.79 4.67 -9.70
CA GLU A 19 -6.52 5.25 -11.00
C GLU A 19 -5.00 5.30 -11.30
N ALA A 20 -4.19 5.70 -10.32
CA ALA A 20 -2.73 5.73 -10.42
C ALA A 20 -2.14 4.31 -10.60
N VAL A 21 -2.60 3.34 -9.82
CA VAL A 21 -2.21 1.93 -9.94
C VAL A 21 -2.58 1.38 -11.32
N SER A 22 -3.80 1.62 -11.79
CA SER A 22 -4.23 1.18 -13.12
C SER A 22 -3.39 1.81 -14.25
N ALA A 23 -3.06 3.10 -14.13
CA ALA A 23 -2.21 3.78 -15.10
C ALA A 23 -0.79 3.20 -15.11
N TYR A 24 -0.21 2.91 -13.95
CA TYR A 24 1.08 2.25 -13.80
C TYR A 24 1.08 0.86 -14.41
N GLN A 25 0.11 0.03 -14.06
CA GLN A 25 -0.03 -1.34 -14.58
C GLN A 25 -0.13 -1.38 -16.12
N LYS A 26 -0.80 -0.41 -16.73
CA LYS A 26 -0.93 -0.33 -18.19
C LYS A 26 0.32 0.18 -18.89
N THR A 27 1.09 1.07 -18.25
CA THR A 27 2.15 1.81 -18.95
C THR A 27 3.57 1.41 -18.55
N VAL A 28 3.78 0.99 -17.32
CA VAL A 28 5.09 0.73 -16.72
C VAL A 28 5.30 -0.75 -16.44
N ALA A 29 4.33 -1.42 -15.82
CA ALA A 29 4.49 -2.82 -15.42
C ALA A 29 4.93 -3.76 -16.55
N PRO A 30 4.40 -3.69 -17.78
CA PRO A 30 4.83 -4.59 -18.86
C PRO A 30 6.31 -4.40 -19.26
N ILE A 31 6.85 -3.17 -19.07
CA ILE A 31 8.26 -2.89 -19.37
C ILE A 31 9.12 -3.38 -18.21
N SER A 32 8.66 -3.24 -16.97
CA SER A 32 9.34 -3.77 -15.78
C SER A 32 9.45 -5.31 -15.86
N GLU A 33 8.37 -5.99 -16.20
CA GLU A 33 8.37 -7.45 -16.43
C GLU A 33 9.37 -7.85 -17.51
N LYS A 34 9.41 -7.09 -18.62
CA LYS A 34 10.40 -7.34 -19.68
C LYS A 34 11.84 -7.15 -19.18
N ILE A 35 12.09 -6.16 -18.33
CA ILE A 35 13.42 -5.96 -17.72
C ILE A 35 13.79 -7.15 -16.83
N GLN A 36 12.86 -7.66 -16.02
CA GLN A 36 13.10 -8.83 -15.19
C GLN A 36 13.49 -10.06 -16.02
N LEU A 37 12.77 -10.31 -17.11
CA LEU A 37 13.10 -11.39 -18.04
C LEU A 37 14.47 -11.20 -18.68
N LEU A 38 14.80 -9.99 -19.13
CA LEU A 38 16.12 -9.69 -19.72
C LEU A 38 17.25 -9.77 -18.68
N GLN A 39 17.01 -9.41 -17.43
CA GLN A 39 17.99 -9.60 -16.37
C GLN A 39 18.29 -11.10 -16.13
N LYS A 40 17.25 -11.93 -16.09
CA LYS A 40 17.42 -13.39 -16.04
C LYS A 40 18.21 -13.92 -17.25
N GLU A 41 17.81 -13.54 -18.45
CA GLU A 41 18.48 -13.94 -19.70
C GLU A 41 19.96 -13.49 -19.71
N LYS A 42 20.25 -12.31 -19.19
CA LYS A 42 21.64 -11.83 -19.04
C LYS A 42 22.44 -12.73 -18.10
N LEU A 43 21.90 -13.15 -16.96
CA LEU A 43 22.60 -14.04 -16.04
C LEU A 43 22.89 -15.40 -16.67
N ILE A 44 21.94 -15.99 -17.40
CA ILE A 44 22.11 -17.22 -18.13
C ILE A 44 23.15 -17.07 -19.26
N SER A 45 23.08 -15.97 -20.02
CA SER A 45 24.05 -15.68 -21.10
C SER A 45 25.46 -15.48 -20.55
N LEU A 46 25.57 -14.90 -19.35
CA LEU A 46 26.84 -14.71 -18.68
C LEU A 46 27.42 -16.03 -18.19
N ASP A 47 26.61 -16.95 -17.70
CA ASP A 47 27.00 -18.31 -17.33
C ASP A 47 27.57 -19.06 -18.56
N ILE A 48 26.87 -19.02 -19.68
CA ILE A 48 27.34 -19.61 -20.94
C ILE A 48 28.71 -19.04 -21.34
N TYR A 49 28.86 -17.71 -21.31
CA TYR A 49 30.11 -17.03 -21.62
C TYR A 49 31.25 -17.46 -20.69
N ILE A 50 30.99 -17.62 -19.40
CA ILE A 50 31.98 -18.04 -18.40
C ILE A 50 32.46 -19.48 -18.69
N HIS A 51 31.59 -20.37 -19.13
CA HIS A 51 31.95 -21.74 -19.43
C HIS A 51 32.74 -21.89 -20.75
N GLU A 52 32.54 -21.00 -21.71
CA GLU A 52 33.23 -21.01 -23.00
C GLU A 52 34.63 -20.38 -22.98
N ILE A 53 34.90 -19.49 -22.00
CA ILE A 53 36.15 -18.75 -21.90
C ILE A 53 37.01 -19.31 -20.74
N LYS A 54 38.33 -19.30 -20.92
CA LYS A 54 39.26 -19.71 -19.85
C LYS A 54 39.52 -18.58 -18.88
N PHE A 55 39.29 -18.84 -17.61
CA PHE A 55 39.57 -17.93 -16.51
C PHE A 55 40.62 -18.52 -15.56
N THR A 56 41.41 -17.67 -14.92
CA THR A 56 42.32 -18.04 -13.85
C THR A 56 41.53 -18.26 -12.55
N LYS A 57 42.14 -18.96 -11.59
CA LYS A 57 41.49 -19.23 -10.30
C LYS A 57 41.03 -17.96 -9.57
N ARG A 58 41.84 -16.89 -9.61
CA ARG A 58 41.47 -15.61 -8.99
C ARG A 58 40.30 -14.92 -9.72
N GLU A 59 40.27 -14.99 -11.04
CA GLU A 59 39.14 -14.45 -11.82
C GLU A 59 37.85 -15.21 -11.54
N LEU A 60 37.92 -16.54 -11.34
CA LEU A 60 36.75 -17.34 -10.94
C LEU A 60 36.22 -16.94 -9.56
N GLU A 61 37.07 -16.65 -8.60
CA GLU A 61 36.64 -16.16 -7.28
C GLU A 61 35.86 -14.83 -7.38
N ILE A 62 36.24 -13.94 -8.30
CA ILE A 62 35.51 -12.69 -8.57
C ILE A 62 34.15 -12.99 -9.20
N ILE A 63 34.12 -13.90 -10.18
CA ILE A 63 32.93 -14.33 -10.88
C ILE A 63 31.95 -15.00 -9.91
N ASP A 64 32.42 -15.94 -9.09
CA ASP A 64 31.59 -16.64 -8.10
C ASP A 64 30.90 -15.65 -7.14
N THR A 65 31.66 -14.68 -6.66
CA THR A 65 31.13 -13.64 -5.78
C THR A 65 30.09 -12.76 -6.47
N TYR A 66 30.35 -12.37 -7.72
CA TYR A 66 29.43 -11.55 -8.50
C TYR A 66 28.14 -12.29 -8.86
N MET A 67 28.29 -13.48 -9.45
CA MET A 67 27.16 -14.29 -9.92
C MET A 67 26.24 -14.70 -8.77
N SER A 68 26.80 -15.20 -7.67
CA SER A 68 25.98 -15.57 -6.52
C SER A 68 25.21 -14.36 -5.94
N ALA A 69 25.84 -13.19 -5.88
CA ALA A 69 25.18 -11.99 -5.37
C ALA A 69 24.05 -11.48 -6.30
N GLU A 70 24.30 -11.44 -7.63
CA GLU A 70 23.30 -10.95 -8.60
C GLU A 70 22.11 -11.93 -8.73
N ILE A 71 22.37 -13.24 -8.74
CA ILE A 71 21.32 -14.25 -8.77
C ILE A 71 20.48 -14.20 -7.49
N ALA A 72 21.12 -14.15 -6.33
CA ALA A 72 20.39 -14.01 -5.05
C ALA A 72 19.51 -12.75 -5.04
N GLN A 73 20.06 -11.61 -5.47
CA GLN A 73 19.29 -10.36 -5.55
C GLN A 73 18.09 -10.50 -6.49
N TRP A 74 18.27 -11.14 -7.63
CA TRP A 74 17.16 -11.36 -8.58
C TRP A 74 16.07 -12.24 -7.95
N ILE A 75 16.42 -13.36 -7.30
CA ILE A 75 15.46 -14.25 -6.65
C ILE A 75 14.72 -13.52 -5.50
N TYR A 76 15.42 -12.74 -4.67
CA TYR A 76 14.78 -11.96 -3.61
C TYR A 76 13.78 -10.92 -4.14
N GLN A 77 14.02 -10.36 -5.32
CA GLN A 77 13.14 -9.33 -5.90
C GLN A 77 11.96 -9.91 -6.67
N ASN A 78 12.15 -11.08 -7.31
CA ASN A 78 11.19 -11.60 -8.29
C ASN A 78 10.53 -12.93 -7.87
N GLY A 79 11.02 -13.55 -6.81
CA GLY A 79 10.54 -14.85 -6.32
C GLY A 79 11.37 -16.02 -6.86
N ASN A 80 10.98 -17.23 -6.45
CA ASN A 80 11.70 -18.46 -6.77
C ASN A 80 11.70 -18.75 -8.27
N ASP A 81 12.87 -19.17 -8.77
CA ASP A 81 13.07 -19.61 -10.14
C ASP A 81 14.07 -20.78 -10.11
N ILE A 82 13.60 -21.97 -10.45
CA ILE A 82 14.37 -23.23 -10.34
C ILE A 82 15.69 -23.15 -11.11
N GLU A 83 15.68 -22.58 -12.31
CA GLU A 83 16.87 -22.46 -13.15
C GLU A 83 17.93 -21.54 -12.50
N LEU A 84 17.50 -20.43 -11.89
CA LEU A 84 18.39 -19.52 -11.17
C LEU A 84 18.84 -20.06 -9.81
N GLU A 85 18.01 -20.87 -9.13
CA GLU A 85 18.42 -21.55 -7.89
C GLU A 85 19.51 -22.59 -8.14
N ASP A 86 19.41 -23.36 -9.22
CA ASP A 86 20.45 -24.29 -9.65
C ASP A 86 21.72 -23.53 -10.03
N LEU A 87 21.59 -22.43 -10.77
CA LEU A 87 22.71 -21.57 -11.14
C LEU A 87 23.37 -20.94 -9.90
N PHE A 88 22.56 -20.47 -8.94
CA PHE A 88 23.06 -19.96 -7.66
C PHE A 88 23.91 -21.00 -6.93
N SER A 89 23.43 -22.24 -6.86
CA SER A 89 24.12 -23.33 -6.18
C SER A 89 25.50 -23.60 -6.78
N THR A 90 25.66 -23.42 -8.10
CA THR A 90 26.92 -23.57 -8.81
C THR A 90 27.94 -22.53 -8.38
N TYR A 91 27.59 -21.25 -8.27
CA TYR A 91 28.49 -20.14 -7.94
C TYR A 91 28.65 -19.89 -6.45
N ALA A 92 27.61 -20.12 -5.66
CA ALA A 92 27.65 -19.93 -4.20
C ALA A 92 28.19 -21.15 -3.44
N HIS A 93 28.33 -22.30 -4.09
CA HIS A 93 28.69 -23.58 -3.49
C HIS A 93 27.79 -23.99 -2.32
N MET A 94 26.52 -23.53 -2.32
CA MET A 94 25.48 -23.85 -1.34
C MET A 94 24.11 -23.68 -1.95
N HIS A 95 23.09 -24.35 -1.40
CA HIS A 95 21.71 -24.17 -1.83
C HIS A 95 21.16 -22.80 -1.43
N PHE A 96 20.29 -22.24 -2.27
CA PHE A 96 19.68 -20.92 -2.04
C PHE A 96 18.89 -20.86 -0.72
N GLU A 97 18.19 -21.93 -0.37
CA GLU A 97 17.47 -22.04 0.90
C GLU A 97 18.37 -21.87 2.14
N GLU A 98 19.58 -22.44 2.10
CA GLU A 98 20.56 -22.28 3.18
C GLU A 98 21.08 -20.85 3.27
N HIS A 99 21.27 -20.22 2.12
CA HIS A 99 21.66 -18.82 2.03
C HIS A 99 20.58 -17.92 2.61
N ALA A 100 19.30 -18.12 2.23
CA ALA A 100 18.16 -17.37 2.71
C ALA A 100 17.99 -17.47 4.25
N LYS A 101 18.16 -18.68 4.82
CA LYS A 101 18.13 -18.90 6.28
C LYS A 101 19.26 -18.18 7.00
N LYS A 102 20.47 -18.13 6.44
CA LYS A 102 21.62 -17.43 7.02
C LYS A 102 21.49 -15.91 6.96
N ALA A 103 20.88 -15.40 5.88
CA ALA A 103 20.70 -13.97 5.67
C ALA A 103 19.63 -13.33 6.58
N ASN A 104 18.87 -14.13 7.35
CA ASN A 104 17.80 -13.66 8.25
C ASN A 104 16.84 -12.66 7.56
N THR A 105 16.53 -12.91 6.29
CA THR A 105 15.66 -12.05 5.47
C THR A 105 14.19 -12.43 5.67
N PRO A 106 13.22 -11.52 5.41
CA PRO A 106 11.78 -11.85 5.43
C PRO A 106 11.41 -13.01 4.50
N PHE A 107 12.27 -13.34 3.54
CA PHE A 107 12.13 -14.44 2.62
C PHE A 107 12.43 -15.81 3.26
N SER A 108 13.14 -15.85 4.41
CA SER A 108 13.37 -17.10 5.16
C SER A 108 12.07 -17.74 5.65
N ASP A 109 11.02 -16.93 5.88
CA ASP A 109 9.73 -17.41 6.37
C ASP A 109 8.93 -18.13 5.28
N PHE A 110 9.22 -17.84 4.00
CA PHE A 110 8.55 -18.50 2.88
C PHE A 110 8.96 -19.97 2.69
N PHE A 111 10.20 -20.32 3.04
CA PHE A 111 10.72 -21.71 2.96
C PHE A 111 10.50 -22.53 4.24
N SER A 112 10.07 -21.89 5.33
CA SER A 112 9.90 -22.60 6.61
C SER A 112 8.57 -23.34 6.73
N ASP A 113 7.66 -23.24 5.76
CA ASP A 113 6.26 -23.69 5.87
C ASP A 113 5.96 -25.08 5.25
N GLU A 114 6.95 -25.75 4.63
CA GLU A 114 6.73 -27.11 4.06
C GLU A 114 6.98 -28.28 5.01
N SER A 115 7.40 -28.05 6.26
CA SER A 115 7.71 -29.17 7.18
C SER A 115 6.79 -29.32 8.39
N ASN A 116 5.71 -28.53 8.49
CA ASN A 116 4.77 -28.61 9.62
C ASN A 116 3.31 -28.88 9.20
N PHE A 117 3.12 -29.82 8.27
CA PHE A 117 1.81 -30.44 8.08
C PHE A 117 1.75 -31.75 8.86
N ASN A 118 1.82 -31.68 10.19
CA ASN A 118 1.34 -32.75 11.04
C ASN A 118 0.91 -32.23 12.41
N ASP A 119 -0.35 -32.41 12.67
CA ASP A 119 -0.97 -32.63 13.97
C ASP A 119 -0.75 -31.58 15.07
N SER A 120 -1.67 -30.64 15.16
CA SER A 120 -2.12 -30.15 16.46
C SER A 120 -3.55 -29.65 16.36
N GLU A 121 -4.49 -30.58 16.40
CA GLU A 121 -5.79 -30.34 17.02
C GLU A 121 -5.55 -29.90 18.47
N ASN A 122 -6.30 -28.91 18.91
CA ASN A 122 -6.45 -28.44 20.29
C ASN A 122 -5.30 -27.58 20.87
N GLN A 123 -5.31 -26.28 20.52
CA GLN A 123 -5.03 -25.26 21.54
C GLN A 123 -6.12 -24.20 21.49
N GLU A 124 -6.97 -24.21 22.50
CA GLU A 124 -7.88 -23.11 22.82
C GLU A 124 -7.09 -21.78 22.90
N PRO A 125 -7.63 -20.66 22.39
CA PRO A 125 -6.96 -19.37 22.50
C PRO A 125 -6.88 -18.98 23.97
N ASN A 126 -5.67 -19.03 24.50
CA ASN A 126 -5.33 -18.60 25.86
C ASN A 126 -5.76 -17.14 26.04
N SER A 127 -6.96 -16.93 26.62
CA SER A 127 -7.51 -15.64 26.93
C SER A 127 -6.61 -14.96 27.97
N LYS A 128 -5.67 -14.11 27.50
CA LYS A 128 -4.98 -13.19 28.38
C LYS A 128 -6.04 -12.36 29.12
N LYS A 129 -6.17 -12.59 30.42
CA LYS A 129 -7.08 -11.84 31.31
C LYS A 129 -6.72 -10.36 31.19
N LYS A 130 -7.57 -9.58 30.50
CA LYS A 130 -7.42 -8.12 30.36
C LYS A 130 -7.25 -7.51 31.75
N SER A 131 -6.32 -6.57 31.88
CA SER A 131 -6.06 -5.88 33.16
C SER A 131 -7.30 -5.07 33.62
N ALA A 132 -7.40 -4.79 34.91
CA ALA A 132 -8.50 -4.00 35.46
C ALA A 132 -8.60 -2.60 34.83
N ALA A 133 -7.45 -2.02 34.44
CA ALA A 133 -7.37 -0.74 33.72
C ALA A 133 -7.91 -0.84 32.29
N GLU A 134 -7.62 -1.91 31.55
CA GLU A 134 -8.16 -2.15 30.21
C GLU A 134 -9.68 -2.37 30.20
N ARG A 135 -10.20 -3.11 31.21
CA ARG A 135 -11.66 -3.30 31.36
C ARG A 135 -12.38 -1.99 31.72
N LYS A 136 -11.74 -1.11 32.48
CA LYS A 136 -12.29 0.21 32.82
C LYS A 136 -12.31 1.13 31.60
N ALA A 137 -11.22 1.18 30.84
CA ALA A 137 -11.13 1.93 29.59
C ALA A 137 -12.13 1.41 28.53
N GLU A 138 -12.34 0.09 28.45
CA GLU A 138 -13.30 -0.50 27.52
C GLU A 138 -14.76 -0.17 27.91
N LYS A 139 -15.08 -0.15 29.21
CA LYS A 139 -16.38 0.28 29.70
C LYS A 139 -16.62 1.77 29.46
N GLU A 140 -15.63 2.62 29.68
CA GLU A 140 -15.73 4.07 29.40
C GLU A 140 -15.94 4.33 27.91
N LYS A 141 -15.22 3.62 27.05
CA LYS A 141 -15.41 3.66 25.59
C LYS A 141 -16.82 3.21 25.17
N ALA A 142 -17.33 2.15 25.76
CA ALA A 142 -18.68 1.65 25.46
C ALA A 142 -19.76 2.66 25.87
N ILE A 143 -19.64 3.30 27.04
CA ILE A 143 -20.55 4.35 27.52
C ILE A 143 -20.49 5.57 26.58
N GLN A 144 -19.30 6.00 26.17
CA GLN A 144 -19.13 7.12 25.24
C GLN A 144 -19.75 6.80 23.88
N GLN A 145 -19.58 5.58 23.36
CA GLN A 145 -20.19 5.16 22.11
C GLN A 145 -21.72 5.15 22.17
N GLU A 146 -22.28 4.72 23.31
CA GLU A 146 -23.73 4.71 23.50
C GLU A 146 -24.30 6.14 23.56
N HIS A 147 -23.63 7.06 24.26
CA HIS A 147 -23.99 8.48 24.28
C HIS A 147 -23.89 9.11 22.88
N ARG A 148 -22.85 8.78 22.11
CA ARG A 148 -22.68 9.21 20.71
C ARG A 148 -23.85 8.75 19.86
N LYS A 149 -24.19 7.48 19.90
CA LYS A 149 -25.31 6.92 19.12
C LYS A 149 -26.65 7.61 19.48
N LYS A 150 -26.90 7.88 20.75
CA LYS A 150 -28.12 8.58 21.20
C LYS A 150 -28.17 10.02 20.66
N SER A 151 -27.06 10.75 20.67
CA SER A 151 -26.98 12.12 20.17
C SER A 151 -27.13 12.18 18.65
N ILE A 152 -26.41 11.35 17.89
CA ILE A 152 -26.53 11.24 16.44
C ILE A 152 -27.96 10.89 16.03
N ARG A 153 -28.59 9.94 16.74
CA ARG A 153 -29.98 9.53 16.49
C ARG A 153 -30.95 10.70 16.74
N ALA A 154 -30.75 11.51 17.75
CA ALA A 154 -31.62 12.66 18.02
C ALA A 154 -31.56 13.67 16.87
N ILE A 155 -30.37 14.04 16.39
CA ILE A 155 -30.21 14.95 15.26
C ILE A 155 -30.83 14.35 13.99
N TYR A 156 -30.59 13.06 13.73
CA TYR A 156 -31.18 12.36 12.59
C TYR A 156 -32.71 12.44 12.61
N ILE A 157 -33.34 12.13 13.74
CA ILE A 157 -34.82 12.15 13.85
C ILE A 157 -35.38 13.55 13.58
N ASP A 158 -34.71 14.58 14.09
CA ASP A 158 -35.19 15.95 13.90
C ASP A 158 -35.03 16.43 12.44
N LEU A 159 -33.90 16.07 11.81
CA LEU A 159 -33.66 16.35 10.40
C LEU A 159 -34.65 15.60 9.50
N ILE A 160 -34.86 14.30 9.74
CA ILE A 160 -35.83 13.51 8.93
C ILE A 160 -37.25 14.02 9.09
N LYS A 161 -37.68 14.43 10.28
CA LYS A 161 -38.99 15.04 10.47
C LYS A 161 -39.13 16.36 9.68
N ALA A 162 -38.10 17.18 9.61
CA ALA A 162 -38.11 18.45 8.92
C ALA A 162 -38.08 18.26 7.36
N PHE A 163 -37.38 17.25 6.88
CA PHE A 163 -37.12 17.02 5.45
C PHE A 163 -37.77 15.77 4.89
N HIS A 164 -38.80 15.23 5.55
CA HIS A 164 -39.54 14.11 5.00
C HIS A 164 -40.30 14.53 3.74
N PRO A 165 -40.13 13.87 2.58
CA PRO A 165 -40.74 14.28 1.32
C PRO A 165 -42.26 14.25 1.36
N ASP A 166 -42.87 13.43 2.22
CA ASP A 166 -44.34 13.36 2.37
C ASP A 166 -44.95 14.58 3.08
N THR A 167 -44.14 15.44 3.69
CA THR A 167 -44.59 16.69 4.32
C THR A 167 -44.75 17.83 3.29
N GLU A 168 -44.39 17.63 2.02
CA GLU A 168 -44.40 18.64 0.97
C GLU A 168 -45.39 18.27 -0.13
N GLN A 169 -46.19 19.26 -0.53
CA GLN A 169 -47.18 19.12 -1.61
C GLN A 169 -46.66 19.59 -2.97
N ASP A 170 -45.65 20.48 -2.98
CA ASP A 170 -45.02 20.99 -4.19
C ASP A 170 -44.06 19.93 -4.75
N PRO A 171 -44.23 19.49 -6.01
CA PRO A 171 -43.40 18.45 -6.62
C PRO A 171 -41.91 18.79 -6.69
N GLU A 172 -41.54 20.05 -6.95
CA GLU A 172 -40.12 20.47 -7.03
C GLU A 172 -39.49 20.47 -5.66
N LYS A 173 -40.15 21.00 -4.66
CA LYS A 173 -39.66 21.00 -3.27
C LYS A 173 -39.66 19.59 -2.69
N LYS A 174 -40.53 18.71 -3.12
CA LYS A 174 -40.55 17.31 -2.74
C LYS A 174 -39.29 16.59 -3.20
N LEU A 175 -38.84 16.84 -4.44
CA LEU A 175 -37.58 16.30 -4.95
C LEU A 175 -36.38 16.80 -4.20
N GLU A 176 -36.31 18.11 -3.87
CA GLU A 176 -35.25 18.68 -3.07
C GLU A 176 -35.18 18.04 -1.65
N LYS A 177 -36.35 17.88 -0.99
CA LYS A 177 -36.46 17.22 0.31
C LYS A 177 -36.04 15.75 0.24
N GLU A 178 -36.33 15.06 -0.86
CA GLU A 178 -35.90 13.67 -1.05
C GLU A 178 -34.37 13.54 -1.15
N GLU A 179 -33.71 14.44 -1.89
CA GLU A 179 -32.24 14.46 -1.97
C GLU A 179 -31.59 14.78 -0.62
N ILE A 180 -32.15 15.72 0.14
CA ILE A 180 -31.68 16.06 1.48
C ILE A 180 -31.86 14.86 2.44
N SER A 181 -33.03 14.20 2.41
CA SER A 181 -33.31 13.01 3.18
C SER A 181 -32.34 11.87 2.89
N LYS A 182 -31.95 11.66 1.62
CA LYS A 182 -30.94 10.68 1.24
C LYS A 182 -29.58 11.01 1.87
N LYS A 183 -29.15 12.28 1.80
CA LYS A 183 -27.90 12.74 2.45
C LYS A 183 -27.92 12.56 3.97
N ILE A 184 -29.05 12.86 4.61
CA ILE A 184 -29.23 12.67 6.07
C ILE A 184 -29.10 11.17 6.42
N THR A 185 -29.77 10.31 5.69
CA THR A 185 -29.75 8.86 5.91
C THR A 185 -28.37 8.27 5.69
N GLU A 186 -27.66 8.71 4.65
CA GLU A 186 -26.28 8.30 4.37
C GLU A 186 -25.32 8.73 5.49
N ALA A 187 -25.41 9.99 5.93
CA ALA A 187 -24.59 10.51 7.03
C ALA A 187 -24.87 9.78 8.34
N TYR A 188 -26.14 9.45 8.60
CA TYR A 188 -26.50 8.65 9.78
C TYR A 188 -25.94 7.23 9.72
N GLY A 189 -26.04 6.56 8.56
CA GLY A 189 -25.49 5.22 8.36
C GLY A 189 -23.97 5.15 8.54
N LYS A 190 -23.27 6.22 8.17
CA LYS A 190 -21.81 6.37 8.36
C LYS A 190 -21.41 6.90 9.73
N ASN A 191 -22.34 7.18 10.64
CA ASN A 191 -22.12 7.87 11.92
C ASN A 191 -21.40 9.23 11.76
N ASP A 192 -21.60 9.92 10.64
CA ASP A 192 -20.97 11.20 10.32
C ASP A 192 -21.71 12.36 10.99
N LEU A 193 -21.34 12.61 12.23
CA LEU A 193 -21.92 13.68 13.04
C LEU A 193 -21.67 15.06 12.41
N PHE A 194 -20.52 15.29 11.79
CA PHE A 194 -20.18 16.58 11.20
C PHE A 194 -21.14 16.93 10.05
N THR A 195 -21.40 15.99 9.15
CA THR A 195 -22.35 16.18 8.06
C THR A 195 -23.76 16.41 8.58
N LEU A 196 -24.20 15.67 9.61
CA LEU A 196 -25.52 15.88 10.22
C LEU A 196 -25.66 17.28 10.86
N ILE A 197 -24.65 17.75 11.60
CA ILE A 197 -24.64 19.10 12.18
C ILE A 197 -24.62 20.17 11.09
N ASN A 198 -23.86 20.00 10.03
CA ASN A 198 -23.85 20.93 8.90
C ASN A 198 -25.22 21.01 8.23
N LEU A 199 -25.88 19.89 7.99
CA LEU A 199 -27.23 19.85 7.45
C LEU A 199 -28.22 20.53 8.40
N GLU A 200 -28.11 20.28 9.70
CA GLU A 200 -28.93 20.97 10.72
C GLU A 200 -28.71 22.48 10.64
N THR A 201 -27.45 22.94 10.62
CA THR A 201 -27.13 24.38 10.59
C THR A 201 -27.59 25.04 9.28
N GLN A 202 -27.39 24.36 8.15
CA GLN A 202 -27.70 24.91 6.84
C GLN A 202 -29.19 25.05 6.56
N PHE A 203 -30.00 24.11 7.05
CA PHE A 203 -31.39 24.02 6.69
C PHE A 203 -32.38 24.38 7.82
N LEU A 204 -31.93 24.39 9.08
CA LEU A 204 -32.75 24.77 10.24
C LEU A 204 -32.45 26.19 10.76
N GLU A 205 -31.72 27.02 10.02
CA GLU A 205 -31.34 28.39 10.39
C GLU A 205 -32.51 29.33 10.72
N GLN A 206 -33.73 28.96 10.40
CA GLN A 206 -34.92 29.76 10.80
C GLN A 206 -35.45 29.44 12.20
N GLN A 207 -34.98 28.36 12.82
CA GLN A 207 -35.24 28.07 14.24
C GLN A 207 -33.90 28.05 14.96
N THR A 208 -33.74 28.89 15.99
CA THR A 208 -32.53 29.02 16.82
C THR A 208 -31.71 27.75 16.88
N SER A 209 -30.52 27.76 16.25
CA SER A 209 -29.73 26.54 16.08
C SER A 209 -29.45 25.90 17.45
N ARG A 210 -29.52 24.58 17.57
CA ARG A 210 -29.18 23.87 18.83
C ARG A 210 -27.84 24.31 19.38
N LEU A 211 -26.90 24.67 18.53
CA LEU A 211 -25.57 25.15 18.89
C LEU A 211 -25.60 26.42 19.68
N GLN A 212 -26.54 27.38 19.39
CA GLN A 212 -26.63 28.64 20.09
C GLN A 212 -27.23 28.51 21.51
N ASN A 213 -28.10 27.51 21.71
CA ASN A 213 -28.78 27.28 22.98
C ASN A 213 -28.26 26.04 23.74
N MET A 214 -27.10 25.52 23.33
CA MET A 214 -26.53 24.30 23.91
C MET A 214 -25.94 24.57 25.28
N LYS A 215 -26.29 23.72 26.26
CA LYS A 215 -25.66 23.73 27.58
C LYS A 215 -24.17 23.43 27.47
N PRO A 216 -23.29 24.01 28.32
CA PRO A 216 -21.84 23.83 28.27
C PRO A 216 -21.40 22.37 28.29
N GLU A 217 -22.12 21.51 29.03
CA GLU A 217 -21.81 20.06 29.08
C GLU A 217 -22.10 19.36 27.74
N ALA A 218 -23.21 19.71 27.07
CA ALA A 218 -23.55 19.21 25.78
C ALA A 218 -22.53 19.67 24.72
N ALA A 219 -22.11 20.93 24.74
CA ALA A 219 -21.08 21.43 23.85
C ALA A 219 -19.75 20.69 24.00
N LYS A 220 -19.31 20.39 25.23
CA LYS A 220 -18.13 19.56 25.49
C LYS A 220 -18.26 18.15 24.88
N SER A 221 -19.43 17.53 25.00
CA SER A 221 -19.69 16.22 24.40
C SER A 221 -19.60 16.25 22.86
N TYR A 222 -20.13 17.32 22.22
CA TYR A 222 -20.02 17.51 20.78
C TYR A 222 -18.58 17.69 20.32
N ILE A 223 -17.81 18.52 21.02
CA ILE A 223 -16.38 18.71 20.72
C ILE A 223 -15.64 17.37 20.83
N ALA A 224 -15.85 16.63 21.91
CA ALA A 224 -15.23 15.31 22.08
C ALA A 224 -15.61 14.32 20.96
N MET A 225 -16.85 14.38 20.46
CA MET A 225 -17.30 13.54 19.33
C MET A 225 -16.62 13.94 18.02
N LEU A 226 -16.49 15.24 17.74
CA LEU A 226 -15.77 15.74 16.57
C LEU A 226 -14.27 15.40 16.62
N ASP A 227 -13.65 15.52 17.80
CA ASP A 227 -12.26 15.12 18.00
C ASP A 227 -12.04 13.62 17.77
N ASN A 228 -12.99 12.79 18.19
CA ASN A 228 -12.94 11.35 17.89
C ASN A 228 -13.11 11.09 16.39
N GLN A 229 -14.02 11.79 15.71
CA GLN A 229 -14.18 11.67 14.26
C GLN A 229 -12.90 12.09 13.51
N ILE A 230 -12.24 13.16 13.97
CA ILE A 230 -10.94 13.57 13.43
C ILE A 230 -9.89 12.46 13.60
N LYS A 231 -9.84 11.82 14.76
CA LYS A 231 -8.90 10.71 15.01
C LYS A 231 -9.19 9.51 14.11
N GLU A 232 -10.45 9.12 13.98
CA GLU A 232 -10.87 8.03 13.08
C GLU A 232 -10.49 8.31 11.62
N LEU A 233 -10.73 9.54 11.14
CA LEU A 233 -10.36 9.95 9.78
C LEU A 233 -8.84 9.99 9.56
N LYS A 234 -8.07 10.46 10.55
CA LYS A 234 -6.61 10.46 10.50
C LYS A 234 -6.05 9.04 10.47
N GLU A 235 -6.64 8.12 11.24
CA GLU A 235 -6.24 6.71 11.21
C GLU A 235 -6.56 6.06 9.86
N SER A 236 -7.77 6.26 9.32
CA SER A 236 -8.13 5.76 7.99
C SER A 236 -7.21 6.31 6.87
N LEU A 237 -6.82 7.60 6.96
CA LEU A 237 -5.83 8.18 6.04
C LEU A 237 -4.45 7.56 6.20
N ARG A 238 -4.05 7.24 7.43
CA ARG A 238 -2.80 6.55 7.71
C ARG A 238 -2.81 5.13 7.15
N GLU A 239 -3.89 4.38 7.40
CA GLU A 239 -4.08 3.03 6.86
C GLU A 239 -3.93 3.02 5.34
N ILE A 240 -4.67 3.87 4.61
CA ILE A 240 -4.56 3.99 3.15
C ILE A 240 -3.11 4.31 2.72
N LYS A 241 -2.43 5.22 3.44
CA LYS A 241 -1.05 5.58 3.11
C LYS A 241 -0.03 4.48 3.43
N THR A 242 -0.36 3.54 4.33
CA THR A 242 0.50 2.39 4.66
C THR A 242 0.21 1.15 3.82
N GLU A 243 -1.04 0.97 3.37
CA GLU A 243 -1.44 -0.15 2.51
C GLU A 243 -0.91 -0.02 1.07
N HIS A 244 -0.58 1.19 0.64
CA HIS A 244 -0.14 1.45 -0.73
C HIS A 244 1.32 1.91 -0.78
N ASP A 245 2.03 1.51 -1.84
CA ASP A 245 3.38 1.97 -2.11
C ASP A 245 3.43 3.51 -2.15
N SER A 246 4.47 4.07 -1.52
CA SER A 246 4.72 5.50 -1.47
C SER A 246 4.72 6.16 -2.85
N LEU A 247 5.10 5.43 -3.89
CA LEU A 247 5.05 5.85 -5.28
C LEU A 247 3.65 6.31 -5.70
N PHE A 248 2.62 5.50 -5.40
CA PHE A 248 1.24 5.82 -5.76
C PHE A 248 0.70 6.98 -4.92
N ILE A 249 1.09 7.05 -3.65
CA ILE A 249 0.74 8.19 -2.79
C ILE A 249 1.35 9.49 -3.33
N ASP A 250 2.62 9.46 -3.77
CA ASP A 250 3.30 10.61 -4.36
C ASP A 250 2.66 11.05 -5.67
N MET A 251 2.18 10.11 -6.49
CA MET A 251 1.43 10.41 -7.71
C MET A 251 0.08 11.09 -7.43
N CYS A 252 -0.50 10.87 -6.27
CA CYS A 252 -1.78 11.46 -5.86
C CYS A 252 -1.66 12.80 -5.13
N LYS A 253 -0.46 13.36 -4.93
CA LYS A 253 -0.29 14.69 -4.32
C LYS A 253 -0.93 15.80 -5.16
N PRO A 254 -1.50 16.86 -4.56
CA PRO A 254 -2.25 17.90 -5.27
C PRO A 254 -1.50 18.61 -6.41
N LYS A 255 -0.16 18.63 -6.36
CA LYS A 255 0.70 19.22 -7.40
C LYS A 255 1.40 18.18 -8.28
N ALA A 256 1.12 16.90 -8.08
CA ALA A 256 1.70 15.84 -8.88
C ALA A 256 1.19 15.90 -10.32
N LYS A 257 2.04 15.47 -11.25
CA LYS A 257 1.69 15.28 -12.66
C LYS A 257 1.93 13.82 -13.03
N PRO A 258 0.99 12.91 -12.69
CA PRO A 258 1.18 11.46 -12.83
C PRO A 258 1.58 11.06 -14.24
N GLU A 259 0.95 11.63 -15.26
CA GLU A 259 1.25 11.32 -16.66
C GLU A 259 2.71 11.68 -17.05
N LYS A 260 3.20 12.84 -16.60
CA LYS A 260 4.60 13.26 -16.86
C LYS A 260 5.58 12.33 -16.13
N PHE A 261 5.25 11.95 -14.90
CA PHE A 261 6.04 11.02 -14.12
C PHE A 261 6.09 9.64 -14.80
N LEU A 262 4.94 9.06 -15.14
CA LEU A 262 4.86 7.77 -15.83
C LEU A 262 5.60 7.77 -17.17
N ARG A 263 5.50 8.86 -17.94
CA ARG A 263 6.24 9.01 -19.21
C ARG A 263 7.74 9.00 -18.98
N LYS A 264 8.24 9.68 -17.92
CA LYS A 264 9.65 9.69 -17.57
C LYS A 264 10.13 8.30 -17.18
N VAL A 265 9.44 7.64 -16.25
CA VAL A 265 9.76 6.27 -15.81
C VAL A 265 9.74 5.29 -16.98
N LYS A 266 8.71 5.37 -17.83
CA LYS A 266 8.61 4.55 -19.05
C LYS A 266 9.84 4.71 -19.94
N LYS A 267 10.29 5.95 -20.18
CA LYS A 267 11.46 6.23 -21.01
C LYS A 267 12.73 5.64 -20.40
N GLU A 268 12.96 5.85 -19.11
CA GLU A 268 14.13 5.31 -18.40
C GLU A 268 14.17 3.78 -18.45
N LEU A 269 13.03 3.13 -18.25
CA LEU A 269 12.93 1.67 -18.35
C LEU A 269 13.14 1.16 -19.79
N GLN A 270 12.65 1.88 -20.81
CA GLN A 270 12.89 1.54 -22.19
C GLN A 270 14.37 1.63 -22.58
N GLU A 271 15.08 2.63 -22.09
CA GLU A 271 16.53 2.75 -22.22
C GLU A 271 17.24 1.56 -21.53
N GLY A 272 16.78 1.18 -20.33
CA GLY A 272 17.27 -0.02 -19.63
C GLY A 272 17.06 -1.30 -20.43
N VAL A 273 15.90 -1.48 -21.06
CA VAL A 273 15.64 -2.62 -21.97
C VAL A 273 16.66 -2.67 -23.11
N GLN A 274 16.95 -1.53 -23.75
CA GLN A 274 17.92 -1.46 -24.86
C GLN A 274 19.32 -1.84 -24.38
N ILE A 275 19.76 -1.30 -23.23
CA ILE A 275 21.09 -1.60 -22.67
C ILE A 275 21.22 -3.09 -22.36
N LEU A 276 20.24 -3.67 -21.66
CA LEU A 276 20.25 -5.10 -21.32
C LEU A 276 20.26 -5.98 -22.57
N SER A 277 19.43 -5.66 -23.57
CA SER A 277 19.40 -6.42 -24.83
C SER A 277 20.75 -6.37 -25.56
N GLN A 278 21.42 -5.23 -25.58
CA GLN A 278 22.77 -5.10 -26.17
C GLN A 278 23.80 -5.92 -25.38
N GLN A 279 23.76 -5.89 -24.05
CA GLN A 279 24.66 -6.70 -23.22
C GLN A 279 24.47 -8.20 -23.46
N ILE A 280 23.25 -8.67 -23.59
CA ILE A 280 22.94 -10.07 -23.91
C ILE A 280 23.53 -10.47 -25.26
N ILE A 281 23.32 -9.66 -26.30
CA ILE A 281 23.88 -9.92 -27.63
C ILE A 281 25.41 -10.02 -27.59
N ILE A 282 26.08 -9.12 -26.88
CA ILE A 282 27.54 -9.14 -26.72
C ILE A 282 28.00 -10.43 -26.04
N LEU A 283 27.33 -10.85 -24.97
CA LEU A 283 27.65 -12.10 -24.24
C LEU A 283 27.43 -13.34 -25.11
N GLN A 284 26.36 -13.38 -25.89
CA GLN A 284 26.05 -14.50 -26.77
C GLN A 284 27.05 -14.70 -27.94
N HIS A 285 27.78 -13.63 -28.34
CA HIS A 285 28.86 -13.76 -29.34
C HIS A 285 30.14 -14.40 -28.78
N VAL A 286 30.23 -14.59 -27.47
CA VAL A 286 31.36 -15.27 -26.80
C VAL A 286 32.73 -14.71 -27.23
N ASP A 287 32.85 -13.39 -27.33
CA ASP A 287 34.10 -12.72 -27.71
C ASP A 287 35.08 -12.63 -26.53
N PRO A 288 36.28 -13.27 -26.61
CA PRO A 288 37.28 -13.20 -25.56
C PRO A 288 37.79 -11.80 -25.25
N SER A 289 37.65 -10.85 -26.18
CA SER A 289 38.18 -9.50 -26.04
C SER A 289 37.49 -8.69 -24.92
N ILE A 290 36.24 -9.02 -24.59
CA ILE A 290 35.47 -8.36 -23.54
C ILE A 290 35.78 -8.86 -22.12
N LYS A 291 36.59 -9.93 -21.99
CA LYS A 291 36.88 -10.58 -20.70
C LYS A 291 37.38 -9.60 -19.63
N SER A 292 38.35 -8.75 -20.00
CA SER A 292 38.94 -7.80 -19.05
C SER A 292 37.97 -6.74 -18.58
N ASP A 293 37.14 -6.23 -19.49
CA ASP A 293 36.14 -5.20 -19.17
C ASP A 293 35.03 -5.78 -18.27
N LEU A 294 34.64 -7.04 -18.56
CA LEU A 294 33.66 -7.76 -17.76
C LEU A 294 34.14 -8.00 -16.33
N LEU A 295 35.39 -8.49 -16.16
CA LEU A 295 35.98 -8.70 -14.83
C LEU A 295 36.12 -7.38 -14.05
N PHE A 296 36.56 -6.32 -14.73
CA PHE A 296 36.66 -5.01 -14.09
C PHE A 296 35.29 -4.52 -13.57
N GLU A 297 34.23 -4.71 -14.35
CA GLU A 297 32.88 -4.33 -13.94
C GLU A 297 32.38 -5.18 -12.77
N MET A 298 32.66 -6.48 -12.77
CA MET A 298 32.33 -7.39 -11.66
C MET A 298 33.07 -7.02 -10.38
N GLU A 299 34.36 -6.76 -10.42
CA GLU A 299 35.14 -6.29 -9.26
C GLU A 299 34.59 -4.97 -8.71
N ARG A 300 34.25 -4.02 -9.61
CA ARG A 300 33.68 -2.74 -9.22
C ARG A 300 32.36 -2.87 -8.49
N GLN A 301 31.53 -3.81 -8.90
CA GLN A 301 30.24 -4.06 -8.26
C GLN A 301 30.39 -4.81 -6.94
N ASN A 302 31.30 -5.79 -6.86
CA ASN A 302 31.62 -6.49 -5.62
C ASN A 302 32.19 -5.55 -4.53
N GLY A 303 32.97 -4.53 -4.91
CA GLY A 303 33.52 -3.53 -3.98
C GLY A 303 32.56 -2.44 -3.51
N ARG A 304 31.34 -2.39 -4.06
CA ARG A 304 30.28 -1.44 -3.66
C ARG A 304 29.28 -2.00 -2.65
N LYS A 305 29.37 -3.28 -2.36
CA LYS A 305 28.56 -3.98 -1.36
C LYS A 305 29.36 -4.16 -0.08
#